data_cb4c4898ad979e74e9595eac0ac70316
#
_entry.id   cb4c4898ad979e74e9595eac0ac70316
#
_cell.length_a   1.000
_cell.length_b   1.000
_cell.length_c   1.000
_cell.angle_alpha   90.00
_cell.angle_beta   90.00
_cell.angle_gamma   90.00
#
_symmetry.space_group_name_H-M   'P 1'
#
loop_
_entity.id
_entity.type
_entity.pdbx_description
1 polymer ?
#
loop_
_entity_poly.entity_id
_entity_poly.type
_entity_poly.pdbx_seq_one_letter_code
_entity_poly.pdbx_strand_id
1 'polypeptide(L)'
;MTSSDIRIREAKPDDYASVAEMHYAVWRRSWAGILSPPLLDILGPAKRWVSEIYPQSLSRRGWSMWMVESGGRTIGVTIFGPDSADPDHLLIDALYIDEESQRHGLGGRLLDEVVTSNPAGDIVLWCAEKNDEARRFYEKKDFRIDGRTLDWEPLPGVVVPHVGYRLTRR
;
A
#
# COMPACT_ATOMS: atom_id res chain seq x y z
N MET A 1 -8.50 6.16 21.17
CA MET A 1 -8.28 4.73 20.89
C MET A 1 -7.25 4.19 21.86
N THR A 2 -7.64 3.23 22.69
CA THR A 2 -6.68 2.57 23.58
C THR A 2 -5.82 1.60 22.76
N SER A 3 -4.53 1.56 23.01
CA SER A 3 -3.54 0.72 22.27
C SER A 3 -3.86 -0.79 22.32
N SER A 4 -4.79 -1.21 23.16
CA SER A 4 -5.17 -2.61 23.37
C SER A 4 -6.14 -3.19 22.34
N ASP A 5 -6.74 -2.36 21.49
CA ASP A 5 -7.74 -2.81 20.50
C ASP A 5 -7.19 -2.96 19.07
N ILE A 6 -5.92 -2.61 18.86
CA ILE A 6 -5.33 -2.63 17.50
C ILE A 6 -4.69 -3.99 17.25
N ARG A 7 -5.17 -4.66 16.20
CA ARG A 7 -4.66 -5.95 15.75
C ARG A 7 -4.16 -5.85 14.32
N ILE A 8 -2.92 -6.31 14.09
CA ILE A 8 -2.33 -6.46 12.76
C ILE A 8 -2.29 -7.96 12.44
N ARG A 9 -2.80 -8.34 11.29
CA ARG A 9 -2.84 -9.74 10.84
C ARG A 9 -2.94 -9.85 9.33
N GLU A 10 -2.66 -11.03 8.82
CA GLU A 10 -2.94 -11.36 7.43
C GLU A 10 -4.45 -11.32 7.15
N ALA A 11 -4.83 -10.70 6.05
CA ALA A 11 -6.21 -10.64 5.58
C ALA A 11 -6.59 -11.97 4.88
N LYS A 12 -7.80 -12.42 5.15
CA LYS A 12 -8.40 -13.61 4.52
C LYS A 12 -9.43 -13.16 3.47
N PRO A 13 -9.86 -14.04 2.56
CA PRO A 13 -10.86 -13.71 1.55
C PRO A 13 -12.13 -13.05 2.11
N ASP A 14 -12.60 -13.48 3.29
CA ASP A 14 -13.78 -12.89 3.95
C ASP A 14 -13.55 -11.43 4.42
N ASP A 15 -12.31 -11.01 4.58
CA ASP A 15 -11.94 -9.65 4.96
C ASP A 15 -11.91 -8.69 3.75
N TYR A 16 -11.79 -9.21 2.53
CA TYR A 16 -11.49 -8.39 1.35
C TYR A 16 -12.51 -7.29 1.08
N ALA A 17 -13.79 -7.53 1.38
CA ALA A 17 -14.83 -6.51 1.21
C ALA A 17 -14.60 -5.31 2.13
N SER A 18 -14.38 -5.53 3.43
CA SER A 18 -14.14 -4.45 4.40
C SER A 18 -12.79 -3.75 4.15
N VAL A 19 -11.78 -4.52 3.75
CA VAL A 19 -10.47 -3.96 3.34
C VAL A 19 -10.65 -3.05 2.13
N ALA A 20 -11.35 -3.49 1.09
CA ALA A 20 -11.53 -2.73 -0.13
C ALA A 20 -12.33 -1.44 0.06
N GLU A 21 -13.35 -1.45 0.91
CA GLU A 21 -14.11 -0.24 1.24
C GLU A 21 -13.21 0.83 1.87
N MET A 22 -12.42 0.47 2.87
CA MET A 22 -11.48 1.37 3.51
C MET A 22 -10.36 1.80 2.54
N HIS A 23 -9.72 0.83 1.88
CA HIS A 23 -8.61 1.05 0.97
C HIS A 23 -8.99 1.98 -0.19
N TYR A 24 -10.12 1.71 -0.85
CA TYR A 24 -10.57 2.52 -1.97
C TYR A 24 -10.89 3.96 -1.55
N ALA A 25 -11.53 4.16 -0.40
CA ALA A 25 -11.85 5.50 0.09
C ALA A 25 -10.58 6.33 0.36
N VAL A 26 -9.59 5.73 1.01
CA VAL A 26 -8.30 6.41 1.29
C VAL A 26 -7.50 6.62 0.01
N TRP A 27 -7.41 5.60 -0.86
CA TRP A 27 -6.73 5.68 -2.14
C TRP A 27 -7.31 6.81 -3.01
N ARG A 28 -8.63 6.84 -3.16
CA ARG A 28 -9.32 7.89 -3.94
C ARG A 28 -8.96 9.28 -3.47
N ARG A 29 -8.87 9.49 -2.17
CA ARG A 29 -8.47 10.78 -1.58
C ARG A 29 -7.01 11.09 -1.84
N SER A 30 -6.13 10.15 -1.60
CA SER A 30 -4.69 10.31 -1.81
C SER A 30 -4.34 10.62 -3.27
N TRP A 31 -5.14 10.14 -4.20
CA TRP A 31 -4.93 10.29 -5.64
C TRP A 31 -5.74 11.44 -6.28
N ALA A 32 -6.57 12.15 -5.50
CA ALA A 32 -7.44 13.22 -6.01
C ALA A 32 -6.69 14.39 -6.67
N GLY A 33 -5.44 14.63 -6.31
CA GLY A 33 -4.58 15.65 -6.96
C GLY A 33 -3.71 15.09 -8.10
N ILE A 34 -3.76 13.78 -8.35
CA ILE A 34 -2.91 13.07 -9.33
C ILE A 34 -3.74 12.63 -10.53
N LEU A 35 -4.92 12.06 -10.26
CA LEU A 35 -5.89 11.62 -11.26
C LEU A 35 -7.18 12.44 -11.15
N SER A 36 -7.83 12.67 -12.29
CA SER A 36 -9.14 13.33 -12.31
C SER A 36 -10.24 12.45 -11.70
N PRO A 37 -11.34 13.05 -11.15
CA PRO A 37 -12.42 12.27 -10.55
C PRO A 37 -13.00 11.17 -11.47
N PRO A 38 -13.24 11.40 -12.78
CA PRO A 38 -13.72 10.34 -13.66
C PRO A 38 -12.75 9.16 -13.78
N LEU A 39 -11.44 9.40 -13.77
CA LEU A 39 -10.43 8.33 -13.80
C LEU A 39 -10.42 7.54 -12.51
N LEU A 40 -10.57 8.20 -11.36
CA LEU A 40 -10.69 7.52 -10.07
C LEU A 40 -11.93 6.63 -10.02
N ASP A 41 -13.06 7.07 -10.60
CA ASP A 41 -14.29 6.28 -10.69
C ASP A 41 -14.13 5.04 -11.59
N ILE A 42 -13.43 5.17 -12.71
CA ILE A 42 -13.16 4.06 -13.63
C ILE A 42 -12.23 3.02 -13.00
N LEU A 43 -11.21 3.44 -12.23
CA LEU A 43 -10.27 2.55 -11.56
C LEU A 43 -10.85 1.89 -10.31
N GLY A 44 -11.92 2.46 -9.73
CA GLY A 44 -12.80 1.82 -8.74
C GLY A 44 -13.84 0.93 -9.42
N PRO A 45 -14.95 0.63 -8.74
CA PRO A 45 -15.19 0.79 -7.30
C PRO A 45 -14.54 -0.31 -6.44
N ALA A 46 -14.66 -0.21 -5.12
CA ALA A 46 -14.11 -1.18 -4.18
C ALA A 46 -14.49 -2.65 -4.50
N LYS A 47 -15.72 -2.88 -4.97
CA LYS A 47 -16.20 -4.21 -5.39
C LYS A 47 -15.33 -4.83 -6.49
N ARG A 48 -14.87 -4.04 -7.44
CA ARG A 48 -13.97 -4.50 -8.50
C ARG A 48 -12.61 -4.92 -7.91
N TRP A 49 -12.14 -4.22 -6.90
CA TRP A 49 -10.88 -4.59 -6.24
C TRP A 49 -10.98 -5.96 -5.57
N VAL A 50 -12.11 -6.27 -4.94
CA VAL A 50 -12.36 -7.59 -4.35
C VAL A 50 -12.39 -8.70 -5.39
N SER A 51 -13.04 -8.47 -6.53
CA SER A 51 -13.25 -9.50 -7.55
C SER A 51 -12.08 -9.66 -8.53
N GLU A 52 -11.27 -8.63 -8.74
CA GLU A 52 -10.24 -8.62 -9.78
C GLU A 52 -8.85 -8.31 -9.23
N ILE A 53 -8.68 -7.17 -8.54
CA ILE A 53 -7.35 -6.65 -8.20
C ILE A 53 -6.67 -7.48 -7.11
N TYR A 54 -7.36 -7.74 -5.99
CA TYR A 54 -6.78 -8.52 -4.90
C TYR A 54 -6.48 -9.96 -5.30
N PRO A 55 -7.39 -10.71 -5.97
CA PRO A 55 -7.07 -12.05 -6.44
C PRO A 55 -5.88 -12.08 -7.39
N GLN A 56 -5.80 -11.12 -8.33
CA GLN A 56 -4.67 -11.02 -9.26
C GLN A 56 -3.36 -10.74 -8.52
N SER A 57 -3.35 -9.82 -7.56
CA SER A 57 -2.16 -9.48 -6.79
C SER A 57 -1.71 -10.64 -5.91
N LEU A 58 -2.65 -11.28 -5.20
CA LEU A 58 -2.36 -12.30 -4.19
C LEU A 58 -2.17 -13.70 -4.77
N SER A 59 -2.49 -13.93 -6.05
CA SER A 59 -2.15 -15.18 -6.75
C SER A 59 -0.66 -15.32 -7.04
N ARG A 60 0.08 -14.23 -7.00
CA ARG A 60 1.54 -14.24 -7.18
C ARG A 60 2.21 -14.91 -5.98
N ARG A 61 3.18 -15.79 -6.26
CA ARG A 61 3.92 -16.53 -5.22
C ARG A 61 4.63 -15.56 -4.25
N GLY A 62 4.40 -15.73 -2.95
CA GLY A 62 5.03 -14.94 -1.89
C GLY A 62 4.37 -13.58 -1.64
N TRP A 63 3.24 -13.29 -2.31
CA TRP A 63 2.47 -12.08 -2.06
C TRP A 63 1.46 -12.27 -0.94
N SER A 64 1.32 -11.26 -0.11
CA SER A 64 0.42 -11.23 1.04
C SER A 64 -0.27 -9.87 1.16
N MET A 65 -1.44 -9.89 1.77
CA MET A 65 -2.16 -8.72 2.23
C MET A 65 -2.29 -8.78 3.74
N TRP A 66 -1.87 -7.74 4.43
CA TRP A 66 -2.08 -7.60 5.87
C TRP A 66 -3.00 -6.43 6.15
N MET A 67 -3.79 -6.56 7.21
CA MET A 67 -4.75 -5.56 7.63
C MET A 67 -4.54 -5.14 9.07
N VAL A 68 -4.98 -3.93 9.37
CA VAL A 68 -5.10 -3.40 10.72
C VAL A 68 -6.57 -3.29 11.06
N GLU A 69 -6.96 -3.88 12.17
CA GLU A 69 -8.31 -3.77 12.69
C GLU A 69 -8.33 -3.17 14.08
N SER A 70 -9.41 -2.44 14.41
CA SER A 70 -9.70 -1.91 15.73
C SER A 70 -11.19 -1.91 15.95
N GLY A 71 -11.65 -2.52 17.05
CA GLY A 71 -13.08 -2.59 17.38
C GLY A 71 -13.94 -3.21 16.26
N GLY A 72 -13.42 -4.18 15.52
CA GLY A 72 -14.12 -4.83 14.41
C GLY A 72 -14.15 -4.03 13.09
N ARG A 73 -13.49 -2.87 13.04
CA ARG A 73 -13.34 -2.05 11.82
C ARG A 73 -11.97 -2.26 11.20
N THR A 74 -11.90 -2.34 9.89
CA THR A 74 -10.65 -2.26 9.13
C THR A 74 -10.19 -0.80 9.08
N ILE A 75 -8.98 -0.55 9.56
CA ILE A 75 -8.39 0.79 9.62
C ILE A 75 -7.04 0.90 8.92
N GLY A 76 -6.54 -0.17 8.33
CA GLY A 76 -5.30 -0.16 7.56
C GLY A 76 -5.13 -1.40 6.71
N VAL A 77 -4.31 -1.27 5.66
CA VAL A 77 -3.95 -2.35 4.75
C VAL A 77 -2.55 -2.14 4.19
N THR A 78 -1.84 -3.23 3.98
CA THR A 78 -0.64 -3.27 3.16
C THR A 78 -0.66 -4.51 2.28
N ILE A 79 -0.14 -4.38 1.05
CA ILE A 79 0.03 -5.47 0.09
C ILE A 79 1.51 -5.48 -0.29
N PHE A 80 2.13 -6.63 -0.21
CA PHE A 80 3.56 -6.76 -0.45
C PHE A 80 3.94 -8.17 -0.92
N GLY A 81 5.11 -8.29 -1.50
CA GLY A 81 5.67 -9.55 -1.95
C GLY A 81 7.03 -9.38 -2.58
N PRO A 82 7.63 -10.43 -3.16
CA PRO A 82 8.91 -10.34 -3.84
C PRO A 82 8.86 -9.33 -5.00
N ASP A 83 9.90 -8.49 -5.12
CA ASP A 83 10.06 -7.62 -6.29
C ASP A 83 10.35 -8.47 -7.53
N SER A 84 9.68 -8.19 -8.64
CA SER A 84 9.87 -8.91 -9.89
C SER A 84 11.25 -8.67 -10.52
N ALA A 85 11.86 -7.53 -10.24
CA ALA A 85 13.18 -7.18 -10.76
C ALA A 85 14.31 -7.82 -9.95
N ASP A 86 14.11 -8.01 -8.65
CA ASP A 86 15.04 -8.67 -7.73
C ASP A 86 14.24 -9.36 -6.61
N PRO A 87 13.98 -10.68 -6.74
CA PRO A 87 13.15 -11.42 -5.78
C PRO A 87 13.70 -11.49 -4.35
N ASP A 88 14.95 -11.12 -4.13
CA ASP A 88 15.53 -11.00 -2.80
C ASP A 88 15.06 -9.72 -2.08
N HIS A 89 14.51 -8.76 -2.82
CA HIS A 89 13.91 -7.56 -2.27
C HIS A 89 12.42 -7.75 -1.99
N LEU A 90 11.92 -7.07 -0.96
CA LEU A 90 10.50 -6.98 -0.67
C LEU A 90 9.91 -5.72 -1.30
N LEU A 91 8.95 -5.88 -2.21
CA LEU A 91 8.18 -4.78 -2.78
C LEU A 91 6.93 -4.52 -1.95
N ILE A 92 6.78 -3.29 -1.45
CA ILE A 92 5.52 -2.80 -0.90
C ILE A 92 4.73 -2.15 -2.01
N ASP A 93 3.62 -2.78 -2.39
CA ASP A 93 2.73 -2.34 -3.47
C ASP A 93 1.65 -1.36 -2.98
N ALA A 94 1.18 -1.55 -1.75
CA ALA A 94 0.18 -0.69 -1.13
C ALA A 94 0.41 -0.57 0.38
N LEU A 95 0.21 0.62 0.94
CA LEU A 95 0.16 0.87 2.37
C LEU A 95 -0.77 2.06 2.62
N TYR A 96 -1.93 1.77 3.21
CA TYR A 96 -2.97 2.77 3.44
C TYR A 96 -3.54 2.64 4.85
N ILE A 97 -3.76 3.77 5.50
CA ILE A 97 -4.38 3.89 6.83
C ILE A 97 -5.61 4.78 6.71
N ASP A 98 -6.71 4.33 7.30
CA ASP A 98 -7.94 5.10 7.42
C ASP A 98 -7.68 6.51 7.99
N GLU A 99 -8.34 7.52 7.43
CA GLU A 99 -8.04 8.93 7.71
C GLU A 99 -8.14 9.28 9.19
N GLU A 100 -9.19 8.80 9.86
CA GLU A 100 -9.39 9.05 11.29
C GLU A 100 -8.29 8.41 12.17
N SER A 101 -7.64 7.39 11.62
CA SER A 101 -6.59 6.61 12.29
C SER A 101 -5.18 7.06 11.88
N GLN A 102 -5.04 7.96 10.92
CA GLN A 102 -3.75 8.54 10.52
C GLN A 102 -3.15 9.38 11.65
N ARG A 103 -1.84 9.65 11.55
CA ARG A 103 -1.05 10.45 12.51
C ARG A 103 -0.92 9.83 13.92
N HIS A 104 -1.42 8.61 14.14
CA HIS A 104 -1.23 7.85 15.37
C HIS A 104 -0.11 6.80 15.28
N GLY A 105 0.74 6.90 14.27
CA GLY A 105 1.86 5.98 14.05
C GLY A 105 1.50 4.61 13.51
N LEU A 106 0.24 4.36 13.13
CA LEU A 106 -0.22 3.04 12.66
C LEU A 106 0.44 2.61 11.35
N GLY A 107 0.62 3.55 10.41
CA GLY A 107 1.33 3.25 9.16
C GLY A 107 2.76 2.79 9.40
N GLY A 108 3.44 3.43 10.36
CA GLY A 108 4.76 3.02 10.80
C GLY A 108 4.78 1.64 11.45
N ARG A 109 3.83 1.36 12.36
CA ARG A 109 3.71 0.03 12.99
C ARG A 109 3.45 -1.06 11.96
N LEU A 110 2.54 -0.83 11.03
CA LEU A 110 2.23 -1.80 9.97
C LEU A 110 3.46 -2.06 9.08
N LEU A 111 4.18 -1.01 8.72
CA LEU A 111 5.43 -1.13 7.95
C LEU A 111 6.49 -1.90 8.74
N ASP A 112 6.69 -1.57 10.02
CA ASP A 112 7.68 -2.23 10.88
C ASP A 112 7.37 -3.72 11.06
N GLU A 113 6.09 -4.12 11.18
CA GLU A 113 5.66 -5.53 11.21
C GLU A 113 6.00 -6.27 9.92
N VAL A 114 5.73 -5.67 8.76
CA VAL A 114 6.07 -6.25 7.46
C VAL A 114 7.58 -6.42 7.33
N VAL A 115 8.34 -5.38 7.67
CA VAL A 115 9.80 -5.37 7.61
C VAL A 115 10.41 -6.44 8.53
N THR A 116 9.90 -6.57 9.74
CA THR A 116 10.38 -7.56 10.73
C THR A 116 10.05 -8.99 10.33
N SER A 117 8.86 -9.20 9.75
CA SER A 117 8.40 -10.52 9.32
C SER A 117 9.05 -11.02 8.04
N ASN A 118 9.74 -10.14 7.31
CA ASN A 118 10.43 -10.46 6.05
C ASN A 118 11.91 -10.08 6.14
N PRO A 119 12.76 -10.92 6.72
CA PRO A 119 14.14 -10.57 7.06
C PRO A 119 15.11 -10.49 5.87
N ALA A 120 14.70 -10.90 4.67
CA ALA A 120 15.59 -10.94 3.51
C ALA A 120 15.56 -9.63 2.71
N GLY A 121 16.72 -9.22 2.23
CA GLY A 121 16.91 -8.14 1.26
C GLY A 121 16.47 -6.74 1.67
N ASP A 122 16.57 -5.83 0.75
CA ASP A 122 16.09 -4.46 0.92
C ASP A 122 14.57 -4.38 0.76
N ILE A 123 13.97 -3.32 1.27
CA ILE A 123 12.56 -3.01 1.03
C ILE A 123 12.48 -1.95 -0.07
N VAL A 124 11.68 -2.20 -1.09
CA VAL A 124 11.51 -1.27 -2.21
C VAL A 124 10.05 -0.93 -2.41
N LEU A 125 9.78 0.22 -3.00
CA LEU A 125 8.43 0.63 -3.37
C LEU A 125 8.45 1.63 -4.53
N TRP A 126 7.30 1.81 -5.14
CA TRP A 126 7.01 2.84 -6.11
C TRP A 126 6.08 3.89 -5.48
N CYS A 127 6.43 5.16 -5.62
CA CYS A 127 5.60 6.26 -5.14
C CYS A 127 5.33 7.22 -6.29
N ALA A 128 4.07 7.59 -6.50
CA ALA A 128 3.74 8.61 -7.48
C ALA A 128 4.52 9.89 -7.19
N GLU A 129 5.16 10.46 -8.19
CA GLU A 129 6.05 11.62 -8.04
C GLU A 129 5.35 12.80 -7.36
N LYS A 130 4.06 12.99 -7.64
CA LYS A 130 3.22 14.07 -7.08
C LYS A 130 2.59 13.74 -5.72
N ASN A 131 2.81 12.54 -5.17
CA ASN A 131 2.27 12.18 -3.86
C ASN A 131 3.20 12.61 -2.72
N ASP A 132 3.26 13.90 -2.45
CA ASP A 132 4.16 14.49 -1.46
C ASP A 132 3.94 13.96 -0.04
N GLU A 133 2.70 13.58 0.31
CA GLU A 133 2.39 13.04 1.63
C GLU A 133 3.01 11.65 1.82
N ALA A 134 2.84 10.76 0.84
CA ALA A 134 3.46 9.45 0.87
C ALA A 134 4.99 9.53 0.83
N ARG A 135 5.54 10.42 0.00
CA ARG A 135 6.98 10.64 -0.08
C ARG A 135 7.57 11.05 1.27
N ARG A 136 6.96 12.05 1.93
CA ARG A 136 7.38 12.48 3.28
C ARG A 136 7.25 11.37 4.33
N PHE A 137 6.22 10.54 4.24
CA PHE A 137 6.05 9.39 5.14
C PHE A 137 7.21 8.40 4.98
N TYR A 138 7.52 7.98 3.75
CA TYR A 138 8.59 7.02 3.50
C TYR A 138 9.98 7.59 3.84
N GLU A 139 10.23 8.85 3.55
CA GLU A 139 11.49 9.53 3.89
C GLU A 139 11.72 9.60 5.41
N LYS A 140 10.66 9.80 6.20
CA LYS A 140 10.71 9.73 7.68
C LYS A 140 10.96 8.31 8.21
N LYS A 141 10.71 7.30 7.40
CA LYS A 141 10.98 5.89 7.68
C LYS A 141 12.32 5.41 7.08
N ASP A 142 13.22 6.35 6.80
CA ASP A 142 14.56 6.11 6.28
C ASP A 142 14.63 5.53 4.86
N PHE A 143 13.50 5.50 4.13
CA PHE A 143 13.54 5.24 2.71
C PHE A 143 14.22 6.40 1.96
N ARG A 144 14.96 6.06 0.92
CA ARG A 144 15.61 7.04 0.04
C ARG A 144 15.28 6.73 -1.41
N ILE A 145 15.19 7.78 -2.24
CA ILE A 145 15.07 7.62 -3.69
C ILE A 145 16.28 6.82 -4.17
N ASP A 146 16.03 5.79 -4.97
CA ASP A 146 17.06 4.86 -5.45
C ASP A 146 17.42 5.03 -6.94
N GLY A 147 16.90 6.04 -7.58
CA GLY A 147 17.17 6.39 -8.98
C GLY A 147 16.29 5.65 -9.99
N ARG A 148 15.47 4.68 -9.56
CA ARG A 148 14.51 4.02 -10.46
C ARG A 148 13.33 4.94 -10.75
N THR A 149 12.83 4.86 -11.96
CA THR A 149 11.61 5.56 -12.42
C THR A 149 10.67 4.59 -13.11
N LEU A 150 9.38 4.85 -13.01
CA LEU A 150 8.34 4.06 -13.66
C LEU A 150 7.22 5.01 -14.12
N ASP A 151 6.82 4.87 -15.37
CA ASP A 151 5.59 5.48 -15.87
C ASP A 151 4.45 4.45 -15.74
N TRP A 152 3.61 4.65 -14.74
CA TRP A 152 2.43 3.82 -14.56
C TRP A 152 1.31 4.30 -15.48
N GLU A 153 0.79 3.41 -16.31
CA GLU A 153 -0.30 3.69 -17.25
C GLU A 153 -1.55 2.88 -16.85
N PRO A 154 -2.36 3.40 -15.90
CA PRO A 154 -3.56 2.68 -15.43
C PRO A 154 -4.64 2.52 -16.51
N LEU A 155 -4.64 3.41 -17.49
CA LEU A 155 -5.54 3.42 -18.64
C LEU A 155 -4.78 3.94 -19.85
N PRO A 156 -5.12 3.53 -21.09
CA PRO A 156 -4.45 3.99 -22.29
C PRO A 156 -4.32 5.52 -22.36
N GLY A 157 -3.10 6.02 -22.48
CA GLY A 157 -2.80 7.45 -22.56
C GLY A 157 -2.82 8.22 -21.24
N VAL A 158 -3.07 7.55 -20.12
CA VAL A 158 -3.00 8.14 -18.77
C VAL A 158 -1.70 7.72 -18.11
N VAL A 159 -0.70 8.57 -18.14
CA VAL A 159 0.63 8.29 -17.58
C VAL A 159 0.81 8.99 -16.25
N VAL A 160 1.21 8.23 -15.23
CA VAL A 160 1.52 8.74 -13.90
C VAL A 160 2.96 8.39 -13.55
N PRO A 161 3.87 9.38 -13.55
CA PRO A 161 5.27 9.17 -13.18
C PRO A 161 5.41 8.73 -11.72
N HIS A 162 6.25 7.71 -11.51
CA HIS A 162 6.63 7.21 -10.19
C HIS A 162 8.13 7.24 -10.01
N VAL A 163 8.54 7.41 -8.77
CA VAL A 163 9.94 7.28 -8.33
C VAL A 163 10.09 6.07 -7.42
N GLY A 164 11.20 5.37 -7.55
CA GLY A 164 11.56 4.25 -6.70
C GLY A 164 12.14 4.72 -5.37
N TYR A 165 11.69 4.10 -4.29
CA TYR A 165 12.25 4.27 -2.96
C TYR A 165 12.82 2.95 -2.46
N ARG A 166 13.86 3.02 -1.65
CA ARG A 166 14.53 1.88 -1.05
C ARG A 166 14.87 2.14 0.41
N LEU A 167 14.60 1.15 1.25
CA LEU A 167 15.14 1.02 2.59
C LEU A 167 16.20 -0.09 2.56
N THR A 168 17.47 0.31 2.65
CA THR A 168 18.58 -0.64 2.69
C THR A 168 18.67 -1.27 4.08
N ARG A 169 18.70 -2.58 4.12
CA ARG A 169 18.96 -3.33 5.35
C ARG A 169 20.45 -3.64 5.49
N ARG A 170 20.93 -3.55 6.70
CA ARG A 170 22.32 -3.92 7.06
C ARG A 170 22.37 -5.29 7.70
#